data_5b18489517288c7118be032730890d11
#
_entry.id   5b18489517288c7118be032730890d11
#
_cell.length_a   1.000
_cell.length_b   1.000
_cell.length_c   1.000
_cell.angle_alpha   90.00
_cell.angle_beta   90.00
_cell.angle_gamma   90.00
#
_symmetry.space_group_name_H-M   'P 1'
#
loop_
_entity.id
_entity.type
_entity.pdbx_description
1 polymer ?
#
loop_
_entity_poly.entity_id
_entity_poly.type
_entity_poly.pdbx_seq_one_letter_code
_entity_poly.pdbx_strand_id
1 'polypeptide(L)'
;LVVVPRGATSPALEEVLAQRRGSRVEVRSAERGDKKRLLELAERNARFALDQDRTRHELVRSRRRQSLEELELHLDLPAPPVRIECYDISNLGPTNVVASMVVFSDGNPKKADYRRFKVKELGGKQDDFASMREVVGRRYRRLLEEGKDLPDLILIDGGQGQRLHGVEPHEDVAQPLLDV
;
A
#
# COMPACT_ATOMS: atom_id res chain seq x y z
N LEU A 1 -5.21 -32.26 26.09
CA LEU A 1 -4.12 -32.84 25.35
C LEU A 1 -4.00 -32.17 24.00
N VAL A 2 -2.79 -31.73 23.65
CA VAL A 2 -2.41 -31.23 22.31
C VAL A 2 -1.37 -32.22 21.74
N VAL A 3 -1.54 -32.59 20.49
CA VAL A 3 -0.59 -33.49 19.82
C VAL A 3 0.18 -32.68 18.79
N VAL A 4 1.50 -32.73 18.85
CA VAL A 4 2.41 -31.97 18.00
C VAL A 4 3.44 -32.89 17.31
N PRO A 5 4.07 -32.44 16.21
CA PRO A 5 5.17 -33.17 15.59
C PRO A 5 6.32 -33.41 16.55
N ARG A 6 7.11 -34.43 16.23
CA ARG A 6 8.32 -34.76 17.01
C ARG A 6 9.29 -33.58 17.01
N GLY A 7 9.77 -33.21 18.19
CA GLY A 7 10.65 -32.03 18.38
C GLY A 7 9.93 -30.68 18.58
N ALA A 8 8.61 -30.64 18.45
CA ALA A 8 7.83 -29.40 18.70
C ALA A 8 7.24 -29.35 20.13
N THR A 9 7.57 -30.32 20.99
CA THR A 9 7.19 -30.28 22.42
C THR A 9 8.14 -29.34 23.18
N SER A 10 7.58 -28.37 23.94
CA SER A 10 8.37 -27.54 24.85
C SER A 10 7.55 -27.17 26.09
N PRO A 11 8.18 -27.03 27.27
CA PRO A 11 7.51 -26.56 28.47
C PRO A 11 6.86 -25.18 28.29
N ALA A 12 7.52 -24.28 27.56
CA ALA A 12 7.00 -22.95 27.25
C ALA A 12 5.68 -23.00 26.43
N LEU A 13 5.57 -23.96 25.49
CA LEU A 13 4.33 -24.17 24.74
C LEU A 13 3.20 -24.65 25.64
N GLU A 14 3.47 -25.54 26.59
CA GLU A 14 2.48 -26.01 27.57
C GLU A 14 1.98 -24.85 28.45
N GLU A 15 2.90 -24.01 28.92
CA GLU A 15 2.58 -22.84 29.75
C GLU A 15 1.71 -21.83 29.01
N VAL A 16 2.07 -21.43 27.79
CA VAL A 16 1.29 -20.50 26.95
C VAL A 16 -0.10 -21.04 26.68
N LEU A 17 -0.22 -22.33 26.35
CA LEU A 17 -1.50 -22.96 26.08
C LEU A 17 -2.36 -23.10 27.34
N ALA A 18 -1.74 -23.37 28.51
CA ALA A 18 -2.41 -23.44 29.79
C ALA A 18 -2.96 -22.07 30.22
N GLN A 19 -2.17 -21.00 30.04
CA GLN A 19 -2.60 -19.62 30.30
C GLN A 19 -3.80 -19.24 29.44
N ARG A 20 -3.76 -19.51 28.13
CA ARG A 20 -4.87 -19.22 27.21
C ARG A 20 -6.13 -19.98 27.52
N ARG A 21 -6.01 -21.21 27.97
CA ARG A 21 -7.15 -22.10 28.27
C ARG A 21 -7.70 -21.88 29.69
N GLY A 22 -6.93 -21.28 30.60
CA GLY A 22 -7.25 -21.21 32.02
C GLY A 22 -7.18 -22.55 32.76
N SER A 23 -6.55 -23.58 32.18
CA SER A 23 -6.39 -24.91 32.79
C SER A 23 -5.18 -25.63 32.17
N ARG A 24 -4.66 -26.62 32.90
CA ARG A 24 -3.51 -27.43 32.48
C ARG A 24 -3.71 -28.00 31.07
N VAL A 25 -2.73 -27.80 30.21
CA VAL A 25 -2.65 -28.37 28.87
C VAL A 25 -1.42 -29.29 28.84
N GLU A 26 -1.59 -30.49 28.34
CA GLU A 26 -0.52 -31.44 28.11
C GLU A 26 -0.20 -31.43 26.62
N VAL A 27 1.09 -31.31 26.27
CA VAL A 27 1.60 -31.36 24.89
C VAL A 27 2.43 -32.62 24.69
N ARG A 28 2.03 -33.48 23.78
CA ARG A 28 2.75 -34.71 23.48
C ARG A 28 2.99 -34.88 21.99
N SER A 29 4.05 -35.56 21.62
CA SER A 29 4.20 -36.13 20.26
C SER A 29 3.52 -37.50 20.17
N ALA A 30 2.93 -37.79 19.02
CA ALA A 30 2.32 -39.08 18.76
C ALA A 30 3.20 -39.92 17.80
N GLU A 31 3.62 -41.07 18.26
CA GLU A 31 4.47 -41.95 17.47
C GLU A 31 3.72 -43.15 16.87
N ARG A 32 2.55 -43.52 17.41
CA ARG A 32 1.76 -44.70 17.00
C ARG A 32 0.25 -44.48 17.15
N GLY A 33 -0.53 -45.28 16.45
CA GLY A 33 -1.99 -45.35 16.57
C GLY A 33 -2.73 -44.16 15.96
N ASP A 34 -3.97 -43.97 16.38
CA ASP A 34 -4.88 -42.96 15.78
C ASP A 34 -4.41 -41.52 15.94
N LYS A 35 -3.72 -41.21 17.04
CA LYS A 35 -3.14 -39.86 17.27
C LYS A 35 -2.07 -39.53 16.24
N LYS A 36 -1.26 -40.51 15.82
CA LYS A 36 -0.28 -40.34 14.74
C LYS A 36 -0.99 -40.07 13.39
N ARG A 37 -2.03 -40.85 13.10
CA ARG A 37 -2.82 -40.66 11.85
C ARG A 37 -3.47 -39.28 11.80
N LEU A 38 -4.02 -38.79 12.92
CA LEU A 38 -4.59 -37.46 13.03
C LEU A 38 -3.51 -36.37 12.85
N LEU A 39 -2.33 -36.55 13.41
CA LEU A 39 -1.21 -35.63 13.23
C LEU A 39 -0.76 -35.59 11.76
N GLU A 40 -0.59 -36.72 11.10
CA GLU A 40 -0.25 -36.79 9.68
C GLU A 40 -1.31 -36.12 8.77
N LEU A 41 -2.59 -36.27 9.14
CA LEU A 41 -3.66 -35.57 8.44
C LEU A 41 -3.58 -34.08 8.64
N ALA A 42 -3.36 -33.60 9.87
CA ALA A 42 -3.19 -32.20 10.19
C ALA A 42 -1.98 -31.59 9.48
N GLU A 43 -0.84 -32.29 9.44
CA GLU A 43 0.36 -31.86 8.71
C GLU A 43 0.10 -31.74 7.21
N ARG A 44 -0.59 -32.70 6.60
CA ARG A 44 -0.96 -32.61 5.18
C ARG A 44 -1.86 -31.41 4.90
N ASN A 45 -2.87 -31.20 5.73
CA ASN A 45 -3.76 -30.05 5.59
C ASN A 45 -3.03 -28.72 5.76
N ALA A 46 -2.12 -28.64 6.74
CA ALA A 46 -1.30 -27.44 6.95
C ALA A 46 -0.36 -27.17 5.77
N ARG A 47 0.29 -28.18 5.20
CA ARG A 47 1.13 -28.05 3.99
C ARG A 47 0.29 -27.57 2.80
N PHE A 48 -0.86 -28.21 2.59
CA PHE A 48 -1.76 -27.82 1.50
C PHE A 48 -2.22 -26.35 1.63
N ALA A 49 -2.63 -25.94 2.85
CA ALA A 49 -3.01 -24.56 3.11
C ALA A 49 -1.85 -23.57 2.88
N LEU A 50 -0.64 -23.92 3.29
CA LEU A 50 0.56 -23.12 3.07
C LEU A 50 0.89 -22.99 1.59
N ASP A 51 0.81 -24.07 0.82
CA ASP A 51 1.10 -24.06 -0.61
C ASP A 51 0.04 -23.23 -1.38
N GLN A 52 -1.24 -23.35 -0.99
CA GLN A 52 -2.29 -22.48 -1.54
C GLN A 52 -2.04 -21.02 -1.23
N ASP A 53 -1.65 -20.69 -0.01
CA ASP A 53 -1.38 -19.31 0.40
C ASP A 53 -0.18 -18.72 -0.36
N ARG A 54 0.90 -19.48 -0.50
CA ARG A 54 2.07 -19.11 -1.32
C ARG A 54 1.68 -18.82 -2.77
N THR A 55 0.96 -19.76 -3.40
CA THR A 55 0.50 -19.59 -4.79
C THR A 55 -0.38 -18.35 -4.95
N ARG A 56 -1.28 -18.11 -3.99
CA ARG A 56 -2.13 -16.91 -3.97
C ARG A 56 -1.29 -15.63 -3.87
N HIS A 57 -0.31 -15.59 -2.99
CA HIS A 57 0.60 -14.44 -2.82
C HIS A 57 1.42 -14.18 -4.09
N GLU A 58 1.94 -15.22 -4.73
CA GLU A 58 2.68 -15.12 -5.99
C GLU A 58 1.80 -14.57 -7.12
N LEU A 59 0.57 -15.07 -7.26
CA LEU A 59 -0.39 -14.57 -8.25
C LEU A 59 -0.74 -13.09 -8.03
N VAL A 60 -0.97 -12.69 -6.78
CA VAL A 60 -1.26 -11.29 -6.46
C VAL A 60 -0.07 -10.40 -6.79
N ARG A 61 1.15 -10.84 -6.46
CA ARG A 61 2.39 -10.10 -6.76
C ARG A 61 2.61 -9.98 -8.28
N SER A 62 2.41 -11.07 -9.01
CA SER A 62 2.55 -11.08 -10.47
C SER A 62 1.55 -10.13 -11.14
N ARG A 63 0.28 -10.15 -10.72
CA ARG A 63 -0.75 -9.23 -11.25
C ARG A 63 -0.42 -7.76 -11.00
N ARG A 64 0.09 -7.43 -9.80
CA ARG A 64 0.50 -6.06 -9.49
C ARG A 64 1.63 -5.58 -10.39
N ARG A 65 2.64 -6.42 -10.56
CA ARG A 65 3.75 -6.12 -11.46
C ARG A 65 3.25 -5.90 -12.89
N GLN A 66 2.40 -6.78 -13.39
CA GLN A 66 1.80 -6.64 -14.71
C GLN A 66 1.02 -5.31 -14.83
N SER A 67 0.23 -4.92 -13.81
CA SER A 67 -0.50 -3.65 -13.84
C SER A 67 0.43 -2.43 -13.89
N LEU A 68 1.59 -2.47 -13.23
CA LEU A 68 2.58 -1.38 -13.31
C LEU A 68 3.26 -1.35 -14.68
N GLU A 69 3.56 -2.51 -15.27
CA GLU A 69 4.09 -2.62 -16.64
C GLU A 69 3.06 -2.15 -17.68
N GLU A 70 1.77 -2.40 -17.46
CA GLU A 70 0.69 -1.88 -18.31
C GLU A 70 0.57 -0.35 -18.19
N LEU A 71 0.73 0.23 -16.99
CA LEU A 71 0.76 1.69 -16.82
C LEU A 71 1.96 2.32 -17.53
N GLU A 72 3.14 1.73 -17.41
CA GLU A 72 4.33 2.16 -18.14
C GLU A 72 4.05 2.27 -19.64
N LEU A 73 3.49 1.20 -20.22
CA LEU A 73 3.18 1.14 -21.65
C LEU A 73 2.11 2.14 -22.09
N HIS A 74 1.03 2.29 -21.30
CA HIS A 74 -0.09 3.16 -21.68
C HIS A 74 0.22 4.65 -21.52
N LEU A 75 1.12 4.99 -20.60
CA LEU A 75 1.50 6.37 -20.31
C LEU A 75 2.87 6.75 -20.89
N ASP A 76 3.49 5.84 -21.67
CA ASP A 76 4.82 6.02 -22.25
C ASP A 76 5.88 6.45 -21.23
N LEU A 77 5.85 5.80 -20.05
CA LEU A 77 6.79 6.10 -18.97
C LEU A 77 8.15 5.45 -19.23
N PRO A 78 9.26 6.02 -18.73
CA PRO A 78 10.60 5.47 -18.91
C PRO A 78 10.83 4.16 -18.14
N ALA A 79 9.99 3.84 -17.16
CA ALA A 79 10.02 2.62 -16.34
C ALA A 79 8.68 2.42 -15.61
N PRO A 80 8.38 1.19 -15.12
CA PRO A 80 7.18 0.95 -14.32
C PRO A 80 7.16 1.86 -13.08
N PRO A 81 6.07 2.59 -12.81
CA PRO A 81 6.01 3.53 -11.69
C PRO A 81 5.90 2.77 -10.37
N VAL A 82 6.96 2.77 -9.57
CA VAL A 82 7.03 2.11 -8.27
C VAL A 82 6.28 2.91 -7.20
N ARG A 83 6.45 4.25 -7.22
CA ARG A 83 5.78 5.17 -6.31
C ARG A 83 4.81 6.06 -7.07
N ILE A 84 3.52 5.90 -6.76
CA ILE A 84 2.44 6.67 -7.36
C ILE A 84 1.77 7.51 -6.27
N GLU A 85 1.60 8.82 -6.50
CA GLU A 85 0.86 9.71 -5.62
C GLU A 85 -0.39 10.21 -6.34
N CYS A 86 -1.58 9.95 -5.76
CA CYS A 86 -2.85 10.37 -6.35
C CYS A 86 -3.48 11.46 -5.49
N TYR A 87 -3.94 12.53 -6.13
CA TYR A 87 -4.53 13.69 -5.49
C TYR A 87 -6.00 13.83 -5.85
N ASP A 88 -6.79 14.17 -4.87
CA ASP A 88 -8.21 14.53 -5.00
C ASP A 88 -8.50 15.80 -4.19
N ILE A 89 -9.32 16.70 -4.75
CA ILE A 89 -9.83 17.86 -4.03
C ILE A 89 -11.27 17.62 -3.65
N SER A 90 -11.51 17.70 -2.35
CA SER A 90 -12.84 17.57 -1.76
C SER A 90 -13.27 18.86 -1.09
N ASN A 91 -14.41 19.38 -1.49
CA ASN A 91 -15.03 20.56 -0.89
C ASN A 91 -15.88 20.14 0.31
N LEU A 92 -15.39 20.42 1.52
CA LEU A 92 -16.12 20.19 2.78
C LEU A 92 -16.91 21.45 3.17
N GLY A 93 -17.95 21.80 2.38
CA GLY A 93 -18.75 23.02 2.57
C GLY A 93 -18.16 24.26 1.91
N PRO A 94 -18.79 25.43 2.08
CA PRO A 94 -18.48 26.64 1.30
C PRO A 94 -17.09 27.27 1.59
N THR A 95 -16.44 26.89 2.69
CA THR A 95 -15.20 27.55 3.14
C THR A 95 -14.01 26.60 3.38
N ASN A 96 -14.22 25.29 3.33
CA ASN A 96 -13.17 24.34 3.65
C ASN A 96 -12.83 23.43 2.46
N VAL A 97 -11.86 23.84 1.69
CA VAL A 97 -11.29 23.01 0.61
C VAL A 97 -10.14 22.18 1.19
N VAL A 98 -10.22 20.87 1.04
CA VAL A 98 -9.22 19.91 1.50
C VAL A 98 -8.75 19.08 0.32
N ALA A 99 -7.44 19.02 0.11
CA ALA A 99 -6.86 18.06 -0.81
C ALA A 99 -6.42 16.82 -0.06
N SER A 100 -6.77 15.67 -0.57
CA SER A 100 -6.29 14.37 -0.09
C SER A 100 -5.27 13.78 -1.05
N MET A 101 -4.27 13.11 -0.49
CA MET A 101 -3.25 12.41 -1.23
C MET A 101 -3.19 10.96 -0.76
N VAL A 102 -3.35 10.03 -1.68
CA VAL A 102 -3.12 8.60 -1.45
C VAL A 102 -1.82 8.19 -2.14
N VAL A 103 -1.15 7.21 -1.58
CA VAL A 103 0.15 6.75 -2.08
C VAL A 103 0.09 5.25 -2.32
N PHE A 104 0.59 4.83 -3.47
CA PHE A 104 0.88 3.44 -3.78
C PHE A 104 2.40 3.25 -3.86
N SER A 105 2.86 2.09 -3.39
CA SER A 105 4.25 1.65 -3.54
C SER A 105 4.24 0.18 -3.97
N ASP A 106 4.92 -0.14 -5.06
CA ASP A 106 4.92 -1.48 -5.67
C ASP A 106 3.49 -2.02 -5.91
N GLY A 107 2.58 -1.15 -6.37
CA GLY A 107 1.18 -1.49 -6.61
C GLY A 107 0.36 -1.76 -5.34
N ASN A 108 0.88 -1.41 -4.14
CA ASN A 108 0.18 -1.54 -2.86
C ASN A 108 -0.15 -0.17 -2.26
N PRO A 109 -1.35 0.00 -1.67
CA PRO A 109 -1.66 1.19 -0.89
C PRO A 109 -0.71 1.35 0.29
N LYS A 110 0.03 2.47 0.37
CA LYS A 110 0.93 2.80 1.46
C LYS A 110 0.29 3.82 2.40
N LYS A 111 -0.65 3.36 3.20
CA LYS A 111 -1.49 4.21 4.06
C LYS A 111 -0.69 5.11 5.01
N ALA A 112 0.50 4.71 5.45
CA ALA A 112 1.38 5.52 6.30
C ALA A 112 1.82 6.84 5.63
N ASP A 113 1.84 6.87 4.29
CA ASP A 113 2.24 8.02 3.50
C ASP A 113 1.07 8.90 3.06
N TYR A 114 -0.18 8.52 3.35
CA TYR A 114 -1.36 9.32 3.04
C TYR A 114 -1.32 10.67 3.74
N ARG A 115 -1.73 11.71 3.04
CA ARG A 115 -1.74 13.09 3.60
C ARG A 115 -3.05 13.80 3.26
N ARG A 116 -3.39 14.76 4.12
CA ARG A 116 -4.44 15.75 3.88
C ARG A 116 -3.82 17.12 3.95
N PHE A 117 -4.17 17.94 3.00
CA PHE A 117 -3.66 19.30 2.89
C PHE A 117 -4.83 20.28 3.04
N LYS A 118 -4.68 21.25 3.93
CA LYS A 118 -5.54 22.43 3.90
C LYS A 118 -5.10 23.29 2.73
N VAL A 119 -6.04 23.61 1.87
CA VAL A 119 -5.83 24.56 0.79
C VAL A 119 -5.82 25.97 1.40
N LYS A 120 -4.85 26.79 1.04
CA LYS A 120 -4.84 28.19 1.44
C LYS A 120 -5.86 28.94 0.57
N GLU A 121 -6.71 29.77 1.20
CA GLU A 121 -7.68 30.59 0.46
C GLU A 121 -6.98 31.44 -0.59
N LEU A 122 -7.30 31.18 -1.85
CA LEU A 122 -6.83 31.94 -2.99
C LEU A 122 -7.91 32.97 -3.40
N GLY A 123 -8.03 34.03 -2.61
CA GLY A 123 -8.78 35.26 -3.02
C GLY A 123 -10.30 35.11 -3.20
N GLY A 124 -10.97 34.22 -2.44
CA GLY A 124 -12.45 34.21 -2.33
C GLY A 124 -13.23 33.62 -3.50
N LYS A 125 -12.57 33.10 -4.55
CA LYS A 125 -13.19 32.27 -5.59
C LYS A 125 -12.77 30.81 -5.40
N GLN A 126 -13.76 29.95 -5.47
CA GLN A 126 -13.58 28.50 -5.46
C GLN A 126 -12.93 28.11 -6.79
N ASP A 127 -11.61 27.96 -6.79
CA ASP A 127 -10.82 27.56 -7.95
C ASP A 127 -10.05 26.28 -7.56
N ASP A 128 -10.61 25.15 -7.96
CA ASP A 128 -10.05 23.84 -7.67
C ASP A 128 -8.68 23.64 -8.35
N PHE A 129 -8.45 24.29 -9.50
CA PHE A 129 -7.16 24.28 -10.20
C PHE A 129 -6.07 25.01 -9.44
N ALA A 130 -6.34 26.23 -9.04
CA ALA A 130 -5.40 27.02 -8.25
C ALA A 130 -5.09 26.34 -6.93
N SER A 131 -6.12 25.70 -6.33
CA SER A 131 -5.99 24.90 -5.12
C SER A 131 -5.10 23.68 -5.29
N MET A 132 -5.30 22.91 -6.37
CA MET A 132 -4.48 21.74 -6.69
C MET A 132 -3.03 22.13 -6.97
N ARG A 133 -2.83 23.16 -7.80
CA ARG A 133 -1.51 23.71 -8.13
C ARG A 133 -0.74 24.15 -6.88
N GLU A 134 -1.42 24.82 -5.95
CA GLU A 134 -0.84 25.26 -4.68
C GLU A 134 -0.38 24.05 -3.84
N VAL A 135 -1.25 23.07 -3.65
CA VAL A 135 -0.98 21.89 -2.81
C VAL A 135 0.15 21.04 -3.40
N VAL A 136 0.07 20.71 -4.68
CA VAL A 136 1.07 19.92 -5.40
C VAL A 136 2.41 20.65 -5.42
N GLY A 137 2.43 21.94 -5.81
CA GLY A 137 3.65 22.73 -5.85
C GLY A 137 4.32 22.87 -4.49
N ARG A 138 3.56 23.12 -3.42
CA ARG A 138 4.08 23.19 -2.04
C ARG A 138 4.70 21.87 -1.59
N ARG A 139 4.06 20.74 -1.92
CA ARG A 139 4.57 19.42 -1.54
C ARG A 139 5.90 19.11 -2.23
N TYR A 140 5.96 19.25 -3.55
CA TYR A 140 7.16 18.83 -4.29
C TYR A 140 8.32 19.79 -4.09
N ARG A 141 8.07 21.09 -3.93
CA ARG A 141 9.11 22.04 -3.50
C ARG A 141 9.72 21.58 -2.16
N ARG A 142 8.89 21.21 -1.20
CA ARG A 142 9.37 20.72 0.08
C ARG A 142 10.17 19.43 -0.04
N LEU A 143 9.75 18.47 -0.89
CA LEU A 143 10.51 17.24 -1.10
C LEU A 143 11.89 17.53 -1.71
N LEU A 144 11.97 18.45 -2.66
CA LEU A 144 13.22 18.89 -3.26
C LEU A 144 14.13 19.57 -2.23
N GLU A 145 13.59 20.49 -1.41
CA GLU A 145 14.32 21.18 -0.33
C GLU A 145 14.85 20.17 0.72
N GLU A 146 14.10 19.11 1.01
CA GLU A 146 14.48 18.04 1.95
C GLU A 146 15.39 16.98 1.29
N GLY A 147 15.70 17.06 0.00
CA GLY A 147 16.49 16.07 -0.75
C GLY A 147 15.86 14.68 -0.79
N LYS A 148 14.51 14.62 -0.80
CA LYS A 148 13.75 13.38 -0.86
C LYS A 148 13.38 13.03 -2.29
N ASP A 149 13.28 11.72 -2.55
CA ASP A 149 12.87 11.22 -3.85
C ASP A 149 11.45 11.69 -4.22
N LEU A 150 11.29 12.05 -5.48
CA LEU A 150 9.99 12.35 -6.09
C LEU A 150 9.26 11.04 -6.41
N PRO A 151 7.92 11.06 -6.56
CA PRO A 151 7.19 9.90 -7.08
C PRO A 151 7.48 9.70 -8.57
N ASP A 152 7.32 8.47 -9.03
CA ASP A 152 7.47 8.12 -10.45
C ASP A 152 6.25 8.54 -11.27
N LEU A 153 5.08 8.66 -10.63
CA LEU A 153 3.83 9.07 -11.28
C LEU A 153 2.96 9.87 -10.31
N ILE A 154 2.42 10.97 -10.81
CA ILE A 154 1.44 11.80 -10.12
C ILE A 154 0.12 11.70 -10.89
N LEU A 155 -0.94 11.29 -10.21
CA LEU A 155 -2.30 11.29 -10.74
C LEU A 155 -3.12 12.36 -10.03
N ILE A 156 -3.81 13.16 -10.81
CA ILE A 156 -4.68 14.22 -10.29
C ILE A 156 -6.10 13.90 -10.75
N ASP A 157 -7.01 13.68 -9.78
CA ASP A 157 -8.42 13.51 -10.09
C ASP A 157 -9.01 14.89 -10.39
N GLY A 158 -9.28 15.10 -11.69
CA GLY A 158 -9.81 16.33 -12.21
C GLY A 158 -10.79 16.07 -13.34
N GLY A 159 -12.01 16.65 -13.27
CA GLY A 159 -12.99 16.57 -14.35
C GLY A 159 -12.48 17.24 -15.65
N GLN A 160 -13.27 17.17 -16.75
CA GLN A 160 -12.90 17.68 -18.09
C GLN A 160 -12.40 19.12 -18.16
N GLY A 161 -12.64 19.94 -17.12
CA GLY A 161 -12.08 21.28 -16.95
C GLY A 161 -10.70 21.33 -16.29
N GLN A 162 -10.18 20.22 -15.79
CA GLN A 162 -8.93 20.14 -15.04
C GLN A 162 -7.75 19.55 -15.84
N ARG A 163 -7.80 19.58 -17.16
CA ARG A 163 -6.58 19.37 -17.93
C ARG A 163 -5.64 20.53 -17.63
N LEU A 164 -4.50 20.23 -17.03
CA LEU A 164 -3.43 21.20 -16.80
C LEU A 164 -3.03 21.81 -18.16
N HIS A 165 -3.61 22.95 -18.50
CA HIS A 165 -3.07 23.79 -19.53
C HIS A 165 -1.81 24.42 -18.95
N GLY A 166 -0.64 23.89 -19.36
CA GLY A 166 0.64 24.50 -19.20
C GLY A 166 0.96 24.91 -17.74
N VAL A 167 1.49 23.99 -16.96
CA VAL A 167 2.53 24.41 -16.04
C VAL A 167 3.69 24.78 -16.93
N GLU A 168 3.86 26.06 -17.25
CA GLU A 168 5.10 26.51 -17.85
C GLU A 168 6.23 26.06 -16.93
N PRO A 169 7.24 25.33 -17.43
CA PRO A 169 8.34 24.91 -16.61
C PRO A 169 9.01 26.20 -16.10
N HIS A 170 8.92 26.44 -14.79
CA HIS A 170 9.94 27.25 -14.17
C HIS A 170 11.24 26.52 -14.40
N GLU A 171 12.24 27.18 -14.96
CA GLU A 171 13.53 26.65 -15.40
C GLU A 171 14.30 25.81 -14.35
N ASP A 172 13.77 25.71 -13.13
CA ASP A 172 14.37 25.01 -11.98
C ASP A 172 13.71 23.67 -11.60
N VAL A 173 12.72 23.16 -12.34
CA VAL A 173 12.11 21.86 -12.06
C VAL A 173 12.35 20.95 -13.25
N ALA A 174 13.09 19.89 -13.02
CA ALA A 174 13.46 18.91 -14.02
C ALA A 174 12.27 18.46 -14.87
N GLN A 175 12.44 18.52 -16.18
CA GLN A 175 11.48 18.30 -17.26
C GLN A 175 10.70 16.96 -17.31
N PRO A 176 11.00 15.88 -16.55
CA PRO A 176 10.26 14.61 -16.71
C PRO A 176 8.85 14.58 -16.10
N LEU A 177 8.40 15.61 -15.39
CA LEU A 177 7.10 15.58 -14.71
C LEU A 177 6.00 16.40 -15.43
N LEU A 178 6.27 16.97 -16.61
CA LEU A 178 5.40 18.00 -17.21
C LEU A 178 4.83 17.65 -18.59
N ASP A 179 5.14 16.50 -19.17
CA ASP A 179 4.70 16.11 -20.52
C ASP A 179 3.65 14.98 -20.52
N VAL A 180 2.75 14.90 -19.49
CA VAL A 180 1.58 13.98 -19.52
C VAL A 180 0.27 14.74 -19.38
#